data_45a579a2f3b9536eb04e6613b6108275
#
_entry.id   45a579a2f3b9536eb04e6613b6108275
#
_cell.length_a   1.000
_cell.length_b   1.000
_cell.length_c   1.000
_cell.angle_alpha   90.00
_cell.angle_beta   90.00
_cell.angle_gamma   90.00
#
_symmetry.space_group_name_H-M   'P 1'
#
loop_
_entity.id
_entity.type
_entity.pdbx_description
1 polymer ?
#
loop_
_entity_poly.entity_id
_entity_poly.type
_entity_poly.pdbx_seq_one_letter_code
_entity_poly.pdbx_strand_id
1 'polypeptide(L)'
;LRLITERFYAPEHGIFRLPGMTHFPIPCLNGNMIYLHYYFETAYSQTLDKTSAFFAAYQRFDDGGFKTPKTYPYGSNKSCYGSHTCYWGVTKLLKGISFIPKNQRTQQAQHLIENCIEFVLHHEVCFSSQNSAQFLQRDIGKLTFPNCWRSDFLEILWLLAREEVHDRRMSRA
;
A
#
# COMPACT_ATOMS: atom_id res chain seq x y z
N LEU A 1 7.71 -1.26 -19.34
CA LEU A 1 7.92 -1.82 -18.00
C LEU A 1 9.21 -2.61 -17.87
N ARG A 2 9.64 -3.40 -18.89
CA ARG A 2 10.88 -4.19 -18.83
C ARG A 2 12.09 -3.38 -18.32
N LEU A 3 12.35 -2.21 -18.90
CA LEU A 3 13.46 -1.33 -18.47
C LEU A 3 13.33 -0.88 -17.01
N ILE A 4 12.11 -0.63 -16.53
CA ILE A 4 11.86 -0.25 -15.15
C ILE A 4 12.18 -1.42 -14.22
N THR A 5 11.74 -2.62 -14.56
CA THR A 5 12.02 -3.84 -13.78
C THR A 5 13.52 -4.13 -13.74
N GLU A 6 14.19 -4.14 -14.89
CA GLU A 6 15.62 -4.38 -14.97
C GLU A 6 16.44 -3.38 -14.13
N ARG A 7 16.00 -2.13 -14.05
CA ARG A 7 16.74 -1.05 -13.40
C ARG A 7 16.42 -0.87 -11.91
N PHE A 8 15.17 -1.13 -11.51
CA PHE A 8 14.67 -0.77 -10.17
C PHE A 8 14.24 -1.95 -9.31
N TYR A 9 14.08 -3.14 -9.88
CA TYR A 9 13.76 -4.32 -9.11
C TYR A 9 15.01 -4.93 -8.48
N ALA A 10 14.92 -5.25 -7.20
CA ALA A 10 15.95 -5.94 -6.42
C ALA A 10 15.50 -7.39 -6.17
N PRO A 11 15.89 -8.36 -7.01
CA PRO A 11 15.38 -9.73 -6.94
C PRO A 11 15.77 -10.45 -5.66
N GLU A 12 16.89 -10.07 -5.05
CA GLU A 12 17.37 -10.59 -3.77
C GLU A 12 16.45 -10.24 -2.59
N HIS A 13 15.69 -9.14 -2.72
CA HIS A 13 14.73 -8.68 -1.72
C HIS A 13 13.28 -8.81 -2.16
N GLY A 14 13.02 -9.05 -3.45
CA GLY A 14 11.68 -9.11 -3.99
C GLY A 14 10.93 -7.78 -4.03
N ILE A 15 11.64 -6.64 -4.13
CA ILE A 15 11.05 -5.30 -4.08
C ILE A 15 11.56 -4.38 -5.20
N PHE A 16 10.77 -3.37 -5.53
CA PHE A 16 11.22 -2.22 -6.31
C PHE A 16 11.83 -1.18 -5.37
N ARG A 17 12.97 -0.58 -5.80
CA ARG A 17 13.74 0.40 -5.03
C ARG A 17 14.04 1.64 -5.85
N LEU A 18 14.29 2.76 -5.19
CA LEU A 18 14.80 3.97 -5.83
C LEU A 18 16.32 3.87 -6.04
N PRO A 19 16.89 4.49 -7.09
CA PRO A 19 18.33 4.56 -7.29
C PRO A 19 19.02 5.22 -6.08
N GLY A 20 20.13 4.65 -5.64
CA GLY A 20 20.89 5.17 -4.49
C GLY A 20 20.27 4.88 -3.11
N MET A 21 19.04 4.42 -3.04
CA MET A 21 18.42 3.94 -1.80
C MET A 21 18.52 2.42 -1.76
N THR A 22 19.64 1.91 -1.29
CA THR A 22 19.88 0.47 -1.20
C THR A 22 18.89 -0.16 -0.23
N HIS A 23 18.12 -1.13 -0.71
CA HIS A 23 17.32 -2.09 0.06
C HIS A 23 16.12 -1.55 0.84
N PHE A 24 15.78 -0.26 0.74
CA PHE A 24 14.64 0.26 1.50
C PHE A 24 13.32 -0.03 0.78
N PRO A 25 12.40 -0.81 1.37
CA PRO A 25 11.11 -1.14 0.77
C PRO A 25 10.10 -0.02 1.00
N ILE A 26 9.91 0.85 0.02
CA ILE A 26 8.91 1.93 0.07
C ILE A 26 7.54 1.36 -0.32
N PRO A 27 6.55 1.28 0.59
CA PRO A 27 5.26 0.63 0.29
C PRO A 27 4.50 1.29 -0.85
N CYS A 28 4.42 2.63 -0.87
CA CYS A 28 3.70 3.33 -1.93
C CYS A 28 4.35 3.18 -3.33
N LEU A 29 5.68 3.11 -3.41
CA LEU A 29 6.38 2.79 -4.65
C LEU A 29 6.00 1.39 -5.12
N ASN A 30 6.11 0.40 -4.25
CA ASN A 30 5.87 -1.00 -4.60
C ASN A 30 4.41 -1.27 -4.96
N GLY A 31 3.46 -0.67 -4.24
CA GLY A 31 2.04 -0.74 -4.59
C GLY A 31 1.76 -0.17 -5.99
N ASN A 32 2.34 0.99 -6.32
CA ASN A 32 2.24 1.54 -7.68
C ASN A 32 2.93 0.67 -8.73
N MET A 33 4.06 0.04 -8.41
CA MET A 33 4.74 -0.86 -9.36
C MET A 33 3.92 -2.12 -9.63
N ILE A 34 3.30 -2.71 -8.61
CA ILE A 34 2.36 -3.84 -8.78
C ILE A 34 1.21 -3.40 -9.71
N TYR A 35 0.59 -2.23 -9.43
CA TYR A 35 -0.48 -1.67 -10.26
C TYR A 35 -0.06 -1.50 -11.72
N LEU A 36 1.09 -0.84 -11.98
CA LEU A 36 1.57 -0.56 -13.33
C LEU A 36 1.91 -1.85 -14.09
N HIS A 37 2.55 -2.81 -13.44
CA HIS A 37 2.87 -4.10 -14.05
C HIS A 37 1.60 -4.85 -14.44
N TYR A 38 0.60 -4.85 -13.57
CA TYR A 38 -0.66 -5.48 -13.89
C TYR A 38 -1.42 -4.74 -14.99
N TYR A 39 -1.42 -3.41 -14.96
CA TYR A 39 -2.16 -2.59 -15.92
C TYR A 39 -1.62 -2.72 -17.36
N PHE A 40 -0.29 -2.84 -17.52
CA PHE A 40 0.35 -2.90 -18.84
C PHE A 40 0.75 -4.33 -19.28
N GLU A 41 0.79 -5.28 -18.38
CA GLU A 41 1.11 -6.67 -18.67
C GLU A 41 -0.09 -7.56 -18.33
N THR A 42 -0.55 -8.33 -19.31
CA THR A 42 -1.73 -9.18 -19.15
C THR A 42 -1.48 -10.42 -18.30
N ALA A 43 -0.22 -10.71 -17.94
CA ALA A 43 0.16 -11.87 -17.14
C ALA A 43 0.73 -11.42 -15.78
N TYR A 44 0.18 -12.00 -14.72
CA TYR A 44 0.73 -11.88 -13.37
C TYR A 44 2.09 -12.58 -13.30
N SER A 45 3.13 -11.87 -12.91
CA SER A 45 4.50 -12.36 -12.94
C SER A 45 5.01 -12.80 -11.57
N GLN A 46 5.99 -13.73 -11.56
CA GLN A 46 6.68 -14.14 -10.32
C GLN A 46 7.28 -12.95 -9.55
N THR A 47 7.64 -11.86 -10.24
CA THR A 47 8.10 -10.61 -9.63
C THR A 47 7.03 -10.02 -8.72
N LEU A 48 5.78 -9.97 -9.18
CA LEU A 48 4.67 -9.41 -8.40
C LEU A 48 4.30 -10.32 -7.22
N ASP A 49 4.38 -11.64 -7.39
CA ASP A 49 4.21 -12.61 -6.30
C ASP A 49 5.21 -12.37 -5.18
N LYS A 50 6.49 -12.24 -5.51
CA LYS A 50 7.56 -11.97 -4.54
C LYS A 50 7.35 -10.63 -3.83
N THR A 51 6.96 -9.58 -4.58
CA THR A 51 6.71 -8.26 -4.01
C THR A 51 5.50 -8.30 -3.06
N SER A 52 4.42 -8.94 -3.46
CA SER A 52 3.23 -9.10 -2.62
C SER A 52 3.52 -9.92 -1.37
N ALA A 53 4.27 -11.01 -1.49
CA ALA A 53 4.68 -11.85 -0.36
C ALA A 53 5.59 -11.08 0.62
N PHE A 54 6.51 -10.25 0.10
CA PHE A 54 7.34 -9.38 0.94
C PHE A 54 6.48 -8.45 1.80
N PHE A 55 5.55 -7.72 1.17
CA PHE A 55 4.70 -6.80 1.94
C PHE A 55 3.68 -7.52 2.82
N ALA A 56 3.22 -8.71 2.47
CA ALA A 56 2.41 -9.52 3.37
C ALA A 56 3.16 -9.91 4.65
N ALA A 57 4.47 -10.12 4.55
CA ALA A 57 5.31 -10.48 5.71
C ALA A 57 5.73 -9.27 6.56
N TYR A 58 5.95 -8.11 5.94
CA TYR A 58 6.63 -6.99 6.61
C TYR A 58 5.84 -5.69 6.70
N GLN A 59 4.72 -5.54 5.97
CA GLN A 59 3.88 -4.36 6.09
C GLN A 59 3.28 -4.29 7.50
N ARG A 60 3.37 -3.11 8.09
CA ARG A 60 2.79 -2.83 9.41
C ARG A 60 1.45 -2.11 9.26
N PHE A 61 0.60 -2.27 10.26
CA PHE A 61 -0.73 -1.65 10.36
C PHE A 61 -0.91 -1.04 11.75
N ASP A 62 0.15 -0.44 12.28
CA ASP A 62 0.17 0.14 13.63
C ASP A 62 -0.33 1.58 13.60
N ASP A 63 -0.99 1.97 14.68
CA ASP A 63 -1.53 3.31 14.87
C ASP A 63 -1.10 3.90 16.23
N GLY A 64 0.21 4.12 16.38
CA GLY A 64 0.82 4.82 17.51
C GLY A 64 1.66 3.96 18.45
N GLY A 65 1.46 2.64 18.51
CA GLY A 65 2.13 1.77 19.48
C GLY A 65 3.46 1.15 19.02
N PHE A 66 3.77 1.22 17.73
CA PHE A 66 4.91 0.50 17.19
C PHE A 66 6.24 1.21 17.41
N LYS A 67 7.20 0.50 17.96
CA LYS A 67 8.58 0.95 18.04
C LYS A 67 9.39 0.33 16.91
N THR A 68 9.74 1.14 15.92
CA THR A 68 10.47 0.71 14.72
C THR A 68 11.78 0.03 15.07
N PRO A 69 12.00 -1.25 14.71
CA PRO A 69 13.28 -1.90 14.84
C PRO A 69 14.35 -1.25 13.96
N LYS A 70 15.62 -1.37 14.36
CA LYS A 70 16.74 -0.90 13.52
C LYS A 70 17.14 -1.91 12.43
N THR A 71 16.57 -3.11 12.46
CA THR A 71 16.86 -4.20 11.52
C THR A 71 16.06 -4.04 10.22
N TYR A 72 16.59 -4.63 9.14
CA TYR A 72 15.87 -4.76 7.88
C TYR A 72 14.52 -5.52 8.10
N PRO A 73 13.44 -5.14 7.43
CA PRO A 73 13.32 -4.11 6.39
C PRO A 73 13.04 -2.69 6.92
N TYR A 74 12.89 -2.53 8.22
CA TYR A 74 12.40 -1.29 8.82
C TYR A 74 13.49 -0.21 8.89
N GLY A 75 14.70 -0.58 9.26
CA GLY A 75 15.85 0.32 9.33
C GLY A 75 15.59 1.58 10.14
N SER A 76 16.07 2.73 9.64
CA SER A 76 15.86 4.04 10.23
C SER A 76 14.72 4.84 9.61
N ASN A 77 13.98 4.27 8.66
CA ASN A 77 12.94 5.01 7.92
C ASN A 77 11.63 5.08 8.69
N LYS A 78 11.54 6.09 9.55
CA LYS A 78 10.35 6.36 10.35
C LYS A 78 9.17 6.93 9.55
N SER A 79 9.37 7.39 8.33
CA SER A 79 8.29 7.94 7.50
C SER A 79 7.36 6.87 6.93
N CYS A 80 7.89 5.66 6.68
CA CYS A 80 7.09 4.54 6.20
C CYS A 80 6.76 3.53 7.30
N TYR A 81 7.66 3.36 8.28
CA TYR A 81 7.59 2.34 9.34
C TYR A 81 7.81 2.94 10.73
N GLY A 82 7.19 4.08 11.00
CA GLY A 82 7.18 4.71 12.31
C GLY A 82 6.17 4.09 13.27
N SER A 83 5.92 4.77 14.39
CA SER A 83 4.89 4.38 15.36
C SER A 83 3.49 4.36 14.73
N HIS A 84 3.25 5.24 13.77
CA HIS A 84 2.08 5.21 12.89
C HIS A 84 2.51 4.68 11.52
N THR A 85 1.77 3.73 11.01
CA THR A 85 1.96 3.21 9.65
C THR A 85 1.69 4.31 8.62
N CYS A 86 2.52 4.36 7.59
CA CYS A 86 2.32 5.30 6.48
C CYS A 86 1.02 4.96 5.73
N TYR A 87 -0.01 5.77 5.92
CA TYR A 87 -1.32 5.58 5.30
C TYR A 87 -1.25 5.51 3.76
N TRP A 88 -0.43 6.38 3.14
CA TRP A 88 -0.19 6.34 1.69
C TRP A 88 0.45 5.03 1.23
N GLY A 89 1.30 4.44 2.06
CA GLY A 89 1.86 3.13 1.78
C GLY A 89 0.79 2.05 1.71
N VAL A 90 -0.10 2.03 2.69
CA VAL A 90 -1.22 1.06 2.77
C VAL A 90 -2.19 1.24 1.59
N THR A 91 -2.60 2.47 1.30
CA THR A 91 -3.55 2.72 0.19
C THR A 91 -2.98 2.39 -1.18
N LYS A 92 -1.67 2.57 -1.39
CA LYS A 92 -1.04 2.18 -2.66
C LYS A 92 -0.80 0.67 -2.76
N LEU A 93 -0.54 -0.02 -1.67
CA LEU A 93 -0.54 -1.49 -1.65
C LEU A 93 -1.96 -2.02 -1.94
N LEU A 94 -2.98 -1.47 -1.29
CA LEU A 94 -4.38 -1.77 -1.60
C LEU A 94 -4.64 -1.60 -3.10
N LYS A 95 -4.23 -0.47 -3.70
CA LYS A 95 -4.35 -0.22 -5.14
C LYS A 95 -3.67 -1.30 -5.96
N GLY A 96 -2.40 -1.58 -5.69
CA GLY A 96 -1.64 -2.57 -6.44
C GLY A 96 -2.29 -3.94 -6.44
N ILE A 97 -2.62 -4.44 -5.25
CA ILE A 97 -3.19 -5.79 -5.08
C ILE A 97 -4.62 -5.87 -5.63
N SER A 98 -5.43 -4.82 -5.52
CA SER A 98 -6.81 -4.80 -6.03
C SER A 98 -6.89 -4.97 -7.56
N PHE A 99 -5.83 -4.67 -8.29
CA PHE A 99 -5.76 -4.90 -9.74
C PHE A 99 -5.39 -6.33 -10.12
N ILE A 100 -4.89 -7.13 -9.19
CA ILE A 100 -4.69 -8.56 -9.41
C ILE A 100 -6.07 -9.24 -9.37
N PRO A 101 -6.48 -10.01 -10.40
CA PRO A 101 -7.75 -10.75 -10.37
C PRO A 101 -7.83 -11.63 -9.14
N LYS A 102 -8.99 -11.66 -8.49
CA LYS A 102 -9.18 -12.43 -7.24
C LYS A 102 -8.73 -13.90 -7.37
N ASN A 103 -8.99 -14.52 -8.51
CA ASN A 103 -8.59 -15.90 -8.80
C ASN A 103 -7.10 -16.11 -9.10
N GLN A 104 -6.33 -15.04 -9.24
CA GLN A 104 -4.87 -15.08 -9.46
C GLN A 104 -4.08 -14.64 -8.22
N ARG A 105 -4.74 -14.16 -7.18
CA ARG A 105 -4.07 -13.74 -5.95
C ARG A 105 -3.52 -14.94 -5.20
N THR A 106 -2.26 -14.85 -4.80
CA THR A 106 -1.71 -15.79 -3.81
C THR A 106 -2.38 -15.58 -2.45
N GLN A 107 -2.28 -16.56 -1.56
CA GLN A 107 -2.78 -16.42 -0.19
C GLN A 107 -2.16 -15.22 0.53
N GLN A 108 -0.88 -14.95 0.29
CA GLN A 108 -0.18 -13.79 0.86
C GLN A 108 -0.76 -12.46 0.32
N ALA A 109 -1.01 -12.37 -0.99
CA ALA A 109 -1.61 -11.19 -1.59
C ALA A 109 -3.03 -10.95 -1.06
N GLN A 110 -3.81 -12.03 -0.89
CA GLN A 110 -5.17 -11.95 -0.33
C GLN A 110 -5.13 -11.48 1.13
N HIS A 111 -4.26 -12.03 1.95
CA HIS A 111 -4.10 -11.59 3.34
C HIS A 111 -3.64 -10.13 3.44
N LEU A 112 -2.71 -9.71 2.57
CA LEU A 112 -2.23 -8.32 2.53
C LEU A 112 -3.37 -7.34 2.22
N ILE A 113 -4.21 -7.63 1.22
CA ILE A 113 -5.31 -6.73 0.84
C ILE A 113 -6.37 -6.64 1.94
N GLU A 114 -6.68 -7.75 2.60
CA GLU A 114 -7.62 -7.78 3.74
C GLU A 114 -7.14 -6.89 4.89
N ASN A 115 -5.85 -6.96 5.23
CA ASN A 115 -5.26 -6.09 6.24
C ASN A 115 -5.24 -4.61 5.80
N CYS A 116 -4.97 -4.33 4.51
CA CYS A 116 -5.04 -2.97 3.98
C CYS A 116 -6.46 -2.40 4.09
N ILE A 117 -7.48 -3.20 3.72
CA ILE A 117 -8.89 -2.81 3.82
C ILE A 117 -9.26 -2.52 5.27
N GLU A 118 -8.95 -3.42 6.20
CA GLU A 118 -9.28 -3.24 7.61
C GLU A 118 -8.60 -2.00 8.21
N PHE A 119 -7.34 -1.74 7.85
CA PHE A 119 -6.64 -0.53 8.29
C PHE A 119 -7.28 0.75 7.75
N VAL A 120 -7.71 0.74 6.50
CA VAL A 120 -8.42 1.88 5.90
C VAL A 120 -9.77 2.10 6.57
N LEU A 121 -10.51 1.03 6.86
CA LEU A 121 -11.80 1.09 7.55
C LEU A 121 -11.66 1.50 9.03
N HIS A 122 -10.56 1.13 9.69
CA HIS A 122 -10.24 1.61 11.04
C HIS A 122 -10.14 3.14 11.10
N HIS A 123 -9.67 3.76 10.02
CA HIS A 123 -9.60 5.21 9.84
C HIS A 123 -10.88 5.81 9.19
N GLU A 124 -11.97 5.07 9.14
CA GLU A 124 -13.21 5.52 8.47
C GLU A 124 -12.90 6.19 7.11
N VAL A 125 -12.01 5.56 6.32
CA VAL A 125 -11.45 5.99 5.02
C VAL A 125 -10.46 7.15 5.12
N CYS A 126 -10.75 8.21 5.86
CA CYS A 126 -9.92 9.42 5.82
C CYS A 126 -9.79 10.15 7.18
N PHE A 127 -10.35 9.61 8.24
CA PHE A 127 -10.34 10.27 9.55
C PHE A 127 -9.26 9.72 10.49
N SER A 128 -8.84 10.55 11.43
CA SER A 128 -7.94 10.13 12.50
C SER A 128 -8.65 9.18 13.45
N SER A 129 -8.05 8.04 13.76
CA SER A 129 -8.54 7.10 14.77
C SER A 129 -8.58 7.71 16.19
N GLN A 130 -7.69 8.67 16.46
CA GLN A 130 -7.57 9.33 17.75
C GLN A 130 -8.50 10.55 17.88
N ASN A 131 -8.87 11.17 16.78
CA ASN A 131 -9.80 12.29 16.74
C ASN A 131 -10.63 12.23 15.46
N SER A 132 -11.77 11.60 15.56
CA SER A 132 -12.69 11.38 14.44
C SER A 132 -13.25 12.68 13.81
N ALA A 133 -13.07 13.84 14.43
CA ALA A 133 -13.42 15.12 13.83
C ALA A 133 -12.34 15.68 12.89
N GLN A 134 -11.19 15.05 12.82
CA GLN A 134 -10.06 15.49 12.01
C GLN A 134 -9.70 14.49 10.93
N PHE A 135 -9.33 15.00 9.77
CA PHE A 135 -8.72 14.16 8.73
C PHE A 135 -7.39 13.59 9.20
N LEU A 136 -7.12 12.34 8.84
CA LEU A 136 -5.86 11.66 9.08
C LEU A 136 -4.67 12.42 8.44
N GLN A 137 -4.92 13.00 7.27
CA GLN A 137 -3.97 13.82 6.53
C GLN A 137 -4.67 15.05 5.98
N ARG A 138 -4.03 16.24 6.08
CA ARG A 138 -4.62 17.54 5.71
C ARG A 138 -5.26 17.56 4.31
N ASP A 139 -4.64 16.88 3.35
CA ASP A 139 -5.04 16.96 1.94
C ASP A 139 -5.87 15.76 1.47
N ILE A 140 -6.17 14.79 2.32
CA ILE A 140 -6.90 13.58 1.94
C ILE A 140 -8.34 13.87 1.51
N GLY A 141 -8.95 14.92 2.07
CA GLY A 141 -10.28 15.39 1.72
C GLY A 141 -10.35 16.25 0.46
N LYS A 142 -9.22 16.47 -0.23
CA LYS A 142 -9.16 17.22 -1.48
C LYS A 142 -8.99 16.26 -2.65
N LEU A 143 -9.78 16.44 -3.70
CA LEU A 143 -9.57 15.71 -4.94
C LEU A 143 -8.24 16.12 -5.57
N THR A 144 -7.41 15.14 -5.88
CA THR A 144 -6.07 15.36 -6.45
C THR A 144 -5.86 14.55 -7.72
N PHE A 145 -5.16 15.14 -8.67
CA PHE A 145 -4.77 14.42 -9.89
C PHE A 145 -3.42 14.96 -10.39
N PRO A 146 -2.48 14.08 -10.74
CA PRO A 146 -2.54 12.62 -10.61
C PRO A 146 -2.24 12.15 -9.17
N ASN A 147 -2.88 11.05 -8.77
CA ASN A 147 -2.62 10.38 -7.49
C ASN A 147 -1.35 9.52 -7.57
N CYS A 148 -0.17 10.15 -7.52
CA CYS A 148 1.13 9.44 -7.63
C CYS A 148 1.44 8.61 -6.38
N TRP A 149 1.92 9.26 -5.30
CA TRP A 149 2.24 8.57 -4.04
C TRP A 149 1.21 8.78 -2.94
N ARG A 150 0.37 9.81 -3.06
CA ARG A 150 -0.77 10.08 -2.18
C ARG A 150 -2.03 9.47 -2.78
N SER A 151 -3.02 9.28 -1.94
CA SER A 151 -4.38 8.95 -2.34
C SER A 151 -5.31 10.00 -1.77
N ASP A 152 -6.36 10.38 -2.48
CA ASP A 152 -7.48 11.10 -1.91
C ASP A 152 -8.59 10.13 -1.48
N PHE A 153 -9.59 10.63 -0.78
CA PHE A 153 -10.69 9.80 -0.31
C PHE A 153 -11.46 9.13 -1.45
N LEU A 154 -11.57 9.78 -2.62
CA LEU A 154 -12.27 9.23 -3.77
C LEU A 154 -11.56 8.00 -4.35
N GLU A 155 -10.22 8.07 -4.51
CA GLU A 155 -9.44 6.90 -4.93
C GLU A 155 -9.62 5.74 -3.94
N ILE A 156 -9.63 6.04 -2.64
CA ILE A 156 -9.77 5.00 -1.61
C ILE A 156 -11.16 4.37 -1.63
N LEU A 157 -12.22 5.17 -1.70
CA LEU A 157 -13.60 4.67 -1.82
C LEU A 157 -13.78 3.82 -3.08
N TRP A 158 -13.20 4.25 -4.20
CA TRP A 158 -13.23 3.49 -5.44
C TRP A 158 -12.51 2.14 -5.30
N LEU A 159 -11.37 2.08 -4.60
CA LEU A 159 -10.66 0.82 -4.33
C LEU A 159 -11.48 -0.12 -3.44
N LEU A 160 -12.13 0.40 -2.40
CA LEU A 160 -13.01 -0.38 -1.54
C LEU A 160 -14.22 -0.91 -2.33
N ALA A 161 -14.83 -0.08 -3.16
CA ALA A 161 -15.94 -0.50 -4.03
C ALA A 161 -15.50 -1.59 -5.05
N ARG A 162 -14.29 -1.48 -5.60
CA ARG A 162 -13.70 -2.49 -6.48
C ARG A 162 -13.52 -3.85 -5.78
N GLU A 163 -13.22 -3.83 -4.48
CA GLU A 163 -13.13 -5.04 -3.65
C GLU A 163 -14.48 -5.50 -3.08
N GLU A 164 -15.57 -4.84 -3.49
CA GLU A 164 -16.94 -5.16 -3.04
C GLU A 164 -17.12 -5.03 -1.51
N VAL A 165 -16.38 -4.09 -0.92
CA VAL A 165 -16.47 -3.80 0.53
C VAL A 165 -17.75 -3.01 0.79
N HIS A 166 -18.60 -3.53 1.68
CA HIS A 166 -19.82 -2.90 2.15
C HIS A 166 -19.74 -2.74 3.67
N ASP A 167 -19.22 -1.62 4.13
CA ASP A 167 -19.03 -1.34 5.56
C ASP A 167 -19.56 0.04 5.93
N ARG A 168 -20.29 0.13 7.06
CA ARG A 168 -20.85 1.39 7.57
C ARG A 168 -19.77 2.44 7.87
N ARG A 169 -18.53 2.02 8.14
CA ARG A 169 -17.39 2.93 8.37
C ARG A 169 -17.03 3.78 7.15
N MET A 170 -17.52 3.40 5.96
CA MET A 170 -17.35 4.18 4.73
C MET A 170 -18.30 5.38 4.63
N SER A 171 -19.38 5.42 5.43
CA SER A 171 -20.45 6.40 5.26
C SER A 171 -20.09 7.83 5.66
N ARG A 172 -18.93 8.04 6.27
CA ARG A 172 -18.45 9.38 6.70
C ARG A 172 -17.53 10.05 5.68
N ALA A 173 -16.96 9.30 4.74
CA ALA A 173 -16.12 9.84 3.69
C ALA A 173 -16.98 10.36 2.52
#